data_6234cb67e91d676b251b6a095dbc59bf
#
_entry.id   6234cb67e91d676b251b6a095dbc59bf
#
_cell.length_a   1.000
_cell.length_b   1.000
_cell.length_c   1.000
_cell.angle_alpha   90.00
_cell.angle_beta   90.00
_cell.angle_gamma   90.00
#
_symmetry.space_group_name_H-M   'P 1'
#
loop_
_entity.id
_entity.type
_entity.pdbx_description
1 polymer ?
#
loop_
_entity_poly.entity_id
_entity_poly.type
_entity_poly.pdbx_seq_one_letter_code
_entity_poly.pdbx_strand_id
1 'polypeptide(L)'
;SASLVGSEMCIRDRICAFQFFERSKKEPEKAWGDYYRLCQAGGSKGYFALLELAGLKNPFVDGTVEEVVAGLKPYLKRKVKYTIRPVKEEDLKKVAEVEALCFPAAEAAGYEDFMERYKTCKNSFFVAETEDGEIAGFCNGCCADTDYLADALYHDATLHNPDGDYQMIFGLDVNPKFQKQGIGEALMRHMVKSAGERDKKAVVLTCKDHMIPFYKRIGYEYIELSDSTHGGAKWHKMMYRF
;
A
#
# COMPACT_ATOMS: atom_id res chain seq x y z
N SER A 1 -30.67 17.68 -12.94
CA SER A 1 -30.86 16.53 -13.89
C SER A 1 -29.62 16.23 -14.78
N ALA A 2 -28.72 17.19 -14.98
CA ALA A 2 -27.51 16.98 -15.80
C ALA A 2 -26.44 16.07 -15.15
N SER A 3 -26.40 15.96 -13.81
CA SER A 3 -25.41 15.13 -13.08
C SER A 3 -25.71 13.63 -13.14
N LEU A 4 -26.99 13.25 -13.31
CA LEU A 4 -27.42 11.84 -13.42
C LEU A 4 -27.04 11.23 -14.78
N VAL A 5 -27.18 11.99 -15.87
CA VAL A 5 -26.82 11.54 -17.23
C VAL A 5 -25.33 11.20 -17.35
N GLY A 6 -24.46 11.98 -16.71
CA GLY A 6 -23.02 11.71 -16.70
C GLY A 6 -22.64 10.44 -15.93
N SER A 7 -23.33 10.13 -14.82
CA SER A 7 -23.06 8.93 -14.01
C SER A 7 -23.55 7.65 -14.70
N GLU A 8 -24.68 7.67 -15.38
CA GLU A 8 -25.21 6.52 -16.12
C GLU A 8 -24.37 6.17 -17.35
N MET A 9 -23.86 7.14 -18.08
CA MET A 9 -22.93 6.90 -19.19
C MET A 9 -21.63 6.24 -18.67
N CYS A 10 -21.07 6.71 -17.55
CA CYS A 10 -19.89 6.09 -16.93
C CYS A 10 -20.11 4.63 -16.49
N ILE A 11 -21.31 4.28 -16.00
CA ILE A 11 -21.62 2.91 -15.59
C ILE A 11 -21.69 1.99 -16.80
N ARG A 12 -22.41 2.39 -17.86
CA ARG A 12 -22.54 1.62 -19.10
C ARG A 12 -21.20 1.32 -19.76
N ASP A 13 -20.37 2.33 -19.88
CA ASP A 13 -19.04 2.20 -20.48
C ASP A 13 -18.16 1.24 -19.66
N ARG A 14 -18.24 1.29 -18.34
CA ARG A 14 -17.53 0.36 -17.45
C ARG A 14 -18.02 -1.08 -17.61
N ILE A 15 -19.31 -1.32 -17.72
CA ILE A 15 -19.85 -2.68 -17.94
C ILE A 15 -19.37 -3.25 -19.26
N CYS A 16 -19.32 -2.45 -20.35
CA CYS A 16 -18.75 -2.88 -21.62
C CYS A 16 -17.25 -3.19 -21.51
N ALA A 17 -16.50 -2.32 -20.86
CA ALA A 17 -15.06 -2.51 -20.61
C ALA A 17 -14.78 -3.77 -19.79
N PHE A 18 -15.59 -4.05 -18.77
CA PHE A 18 -15.46 -5.25 -17.94
C PHE A 18 -15.78 -6.54 -18.72
N GLN A 19 -16.75 -6.53 -19.62
CA GLN A 19 -17.01 -7.66 -20.50
C GLN A 19 -15.79 -7.95 -21.41
N PHE A 20 -15.17 -6.92 -21.98
CA PHE A 20 -13.92 -7.09 -22.74
C PHE A 20 -12.78 -7.62 -21.87
N PHE A 21 -12.62 -7.09 -20.64
CA PHE A 21 -11.61 -7.57 -19.70
C PHE A 21 -11.77 -9.06 -19.41
N GLU A 22 -12.99 -9.50 -19.07
CA GLU A 22 -13.27 -10.92 -18.79
C GLU A 22 -12.98 -11.80 -19.99
N ARG A 23 -13.45 -11.40 -21.18
CA ARG A 23 -13.23 -12.11 -22.44
C ARG A 23 -11.74 -12.15 -22.81
N SER A 24 -10.98 -11.08 -22.56
CA SER A 24 -9.54 -11.06 -22.83
C SER A 24 -8.74 -12.07 -21.99
N LYS A 25 -9.30 -12.55 -20.87
CA LYS A 25 -8.69 -13.60 -20.02
C LYS A 25 -9.02 -15.00 -20.52
N LYS A 26 -10.16 -15.19 -21.17
CA LYS A 26 -10.65 -16.49 -21.65
C LYS A 26 -10.29 -16.74 -23.11
N GLU A 27 -10.47 -15.72 -23.96
CA GLU A 27 -10.34 -15.79 -25.43
C GLU A 27 -9.62 -14.51 -25.95
N PRO A 28 -8.32 -14.30 -25.67
CA PRO A 28 -7.64 -13.02 -25.91
C PRO A 28 -7.68 -12.57 -27.36
N GLU A 29 -7.42 -13.45 -28.31
CA GLU A 29 -7.39 -13.10 -29.74
C GLU A 29 -8.77 -12.67 -30.26
N LYS A 30 -9.82 -13.40 -29.87
CA LYS A 30 -11.19 -13.08 -30.25
C LYS A 30 -11.65 -11.77 -29.61
N ALA A 31 -11.36 -11.58 -28.33
CA ALA A 31 -11.69 -10.34 -27.62
C ALA A 31 -10.99 -9.14 -28.28
N TRP A 32 -9.73 -9.29 -28.66
CA TRP A 32 -8.99 -8.25 -29.38
C TRP A 32 -9.57 -7.96 -30.74
N GLY A 33 -9.93 -8.99 -31.54
CA GLY A 33 -10.56 -8.83 -32.88
C GLY A 33 -11.91 -8.12 -32.77
N ASP A 34 -12.73 -8.45 -31.78
CA ASP A 34 -14.01 -7.79 -31.52
C ASP A 34 -13.83 -6.33 -31.12
N TYR A 35 -12.87 -6.03 -30.22
CA TYR A 35 -12.52 -4.68 -29.83
C TYR A 35 -12.01 -3.84 -31.01
N TYR A 36 -11.15 -4.42 -31.84
CA TYR A 36 -10.62 -3.75 -33.02
C TYR A 36 -11.72 -3.38 -34.04
N ARG A 37 -12.69 -4.31 -34.26
CA ARG A 37 -13.86 -4.02 -35.14
C ARG A 37 -14.72 -2.88 -34.56
N LEU A 38 -14.88 -2.86 -33.23
CA LEU A 38 -15.59 -1.77 -32.52
C LEU A 38 -14.89 -0.42 -32.76
N CYS A 39 -13.56 -0.38 -32.64
CA CYS A 39 -12.76 0.82 -32.86
C CYS A 39 -12.86 1.28 -34.34
N GLN A 40 -12.84 0.35 -35.30
CA GLN A 40 -13.00 0.68 -36.75
C GLN A 40 -14.39 1.24 -37.09
N ALA A 41 -15.43 0.73 -36.41
CA ALA A 41 -16.78 1.23 -36.63
C ALA A 41 -16.95 2.66 -36.07
N GLY A 42 -16.21 3.03 -35.03
CA GLY A 42 -16.24 4.37 -34.43
C GLY A 42 -17.68 4.82 -34.11
N GLY A 43 -17.99 6.08 -34.47
CA GLY A 43 -19.33 6.65 -34.29
C GLY A 43 -20.32 6.38 -35.44
N SER A 44 -20.01 5.45 -36.38
CA SER A 44 -20.83 5.20 -37.58
C SER A 44 -22.12 4.43 -37.28
N LYS A 45 -22.28 3.83 -36.11
CA LYS A 45 -23.43 2.99 -35.72
C LYS A 45 -23.99 3.43 -34.38
N GLY A 46 -25.30 3.15 -34.18
CA GLY A 46 -25.93 3.35 -32.88
C GLY A 46 -25.38 2.40 -31.80
N TYR A 47 -25.60 2.74 -30.52
CA TYR A 47 -25.05 2.05 -29.36
C TYR A 47 -25.32 0.53 -29.38
N PHE A 48 -26.57 0.10 -29.61
CA PHE A 48 -26.92 -1.32 -29.60
C PHE A 48 -26.28 -2.09 -30.77
N ALA A 49 -26.19 -1.48 -31.96
CA ALA A 49 -25.50 -2.08 -33.09
C ALA A 49 -23.98 -2.21 -32.86
N LEU A 50 -23.38 -1.30 -32.09
CA LEU A 50 -21.99 -1.40 -31.66
C LEU A 50 -21.79 -2.54 -30.64
N LEU A 51 -22.72 -2.76 -29.70
CA LEU A 51 -22.68 -3.90 -28.80
C LEU A 51 -22.73 -5.24 -29.55
N GLU A 52 -23.62 -5.39 -30.51
CA GLU A 52 -23.71 -6.58 -31.37
C GLU A 52 -22.43 -6.82 -32.14
N LEU A 53 -21.89 -5.77 -32.80
CA LEU A 53 -20.64 -5.82 -33.55
C LEU A 53 -19.45 -6.27 -32.69
N ALA A 54 -19.43 -5.85 -31.42
CA ALA A 54 -18.40 -6.18 -30.45
C ALA A 54 -18.69 -7.51 -29.71
N GLY A 55 -19.81 -8.15 -29.97
CA GLY A 55 -20.23 -9.37 -29.26
C GLY A 55 -20.43 -9.17 -27.77
N LEU A 56 -20.87 -7.97 -27.35
CA LEU A 56 -21.13 -7.61 -25.96
C LEU A 56 -22.60 -7.79 -25.62
N LYS A 57 -22.87 -8.20 -24.39
CA LYS A 57 -24.22 -8.25 -23.84
C LYS A 57 -24.72 -6.83 -23.55
N ASN A 58 -25.99 -6.60 -23.81
CA ASN A 58 -26.62 -5.32 -23.56
C ASN A 58 -26.74 -5.06 -22.04
N PRO A 59 -26.12 -4.00 -21.49
CA PRO A 59 -26.15 -3.69 -20.05
C PRO A 59 -27.54 -3.35 -19.49
N PHE A 60 -28.52 -3.09 -20.35
CA PHE A 60 -29.89 -2.78 -19.94
C PHE A 60 -30.81 -4.01 -19.84
N VAL A 61 -30.30 -5.19 -20.19
CA VAL A 61 -31.02 -6.44 -20.02
C VAL A 61 -30.81 -6.91 -18.58
N ASP A 62 -31.91 -7.26 -17.90
CA ASP A 62 -31.87 -7.78 -16.54
C ASP A 62 -30.92 -8.96 -16.41
N GLY A 63 -30.12 -8.95 -15.34
CA GLY A 63 -29.12 -10.00 -15.08
C GLY A 63 -27.76 -9.78 -15.75
N THR A 64 -27.62 -8.89 -16.75
CA THR A 64 -26.33 -8.67 -17.43
C THR A 64 -25.29 -8.04 -16.50
N VAL A 65 -25.69 -7.07 -15.69
CA VAL A 65 -24.77 -6.39 -14.74
C VAL A 65 -24.30 -7.38 -13.67
N GLU A 66 -25.22 -8.17 -13.14
CA GLU A 66 -24.95 -9.19 -12.12
C GLU A 66 -23.97 -10.25 -12.64
N GLU A 67 -24.17 -10.70 -13.87
CA GLU A 67 -23.29 -11.68 -14.53
C GLU A 67 -21.87 -11.11 -14.71
N VAL A 68 -21.74 -9.89 -15.24
CA VAL A 68 -20.45 -9.23 -15.43
C VAL A 68 -19.75 -9.02 -14.09
N VAL A 69 -20.46 -8.58 -13.05
CA VAL A 69 -19.91 -8.42 -11.70
C VAL A 69 -19.47 -9.77 -11.12
N ALA A 70 -20.25 -10.84 -11.33
CA ALA A 70 -19.88 -12.17 -10.89
C ALA A 70 -18.59 -12.67 -11.57
N GLY A 71 -18.44 -12.41 -12.87
CA GLY A 71 -17.23 -12.73 -13.65
C GLY A 71 -15.98 -11.97 -13.19
N LEU A 72 -16.18 -10.78 -12.61
CA LEU A 72 -15.08 -9.97 -12.08
C LEU A 72 -14.62 -10.38 -10.67
N LYS A 73 -15.47 -11.03 -9.88
CA LYS A 73 -15.15 -11.42 -8.49
C LYS A 73 -13.78 -12.07 -8.31
N PRO A 74 -13.33 -13.01 -9.18
CA PRO A 74 -12.00 -13.63 -9.05
C PRO A 74 -10.83 -12.65 -9.22
N TYR A 75 -11.06 -11.51 -9.89
CA TYR A 75 -10.05 -10.50 -10.16
C TYR A 75 -10.08 -9.34 -9.17
N LEU A 76 -11.15 -9.24 -8.37
CA LEU A 76 -11.25 -8.26 -7.31
C LEU A 76 -10.49 -8.77 -6.09
N LYS A 77 -9.36 -8.15 -5.78
CA LYS A 77 -8.67 -8.40 -4.50
C LYS A 77 -9.63 -7.96 -3.37
N ARG A 78 -10.11 -8.93 -2.60
CA ARG A 78 -10.88 -8.63 -1.39
C ARG A 78 -10.00 -7.82 -0.47
N LYS A 79 -10.42 -6.61 -0.10
CA LYS A 79 -9.70 -5.85 0.94
C LYS A 79 -9.71 -6.70 2.21
N VAL A 80 -8.52 -6.96 2.71
CA VAL A 80 -8.38 -7.62 4.00
C VAL A 80 -8.84 -6.66 5.10
N LYS A 81 -9.58 -7.18 6.05
CA LYS A 81 -9.89 -6.45 7.27
C LYS A 81 -8.74 -6.66 8.25
N TYR A 82 -8.30 -5.59 8.87
CA TYR A 82 -7.19 -5.59 9.81
C TYR A 82 -7.40 -4.53 10.88
N THR A 83 -6.72 -4.70 11.99
CA THR A 83 -6.58 -3.70 13.06
C THR A 83 -5.10 -3.34 13.23
N ILE A 84 -4.83 -2.06 13.55
CA ILE A 84 -3.48 -1.64 13.91
C ILE A 84 -3.42 -1.58 15.43
N ARG A 85 -2.41 -2.24 15.98
CA ARG A 85 -2.16 -2.31 17.41
C ARG A 85 -0.67 -2.28 17.75
N PRO A 86 -0.29 -1.96 18.98
CA PRO A 86 1.08 -2.17 19.46
C PRO A 86 1.49 -3.63 19.25
N VAL A 87 2.77 -3.83 18.93
CA VAL A 87 3.37 -5.16 18.80
C VAL A 87 3.39 -5.88 20.16
N LYS A 88 3.25 -7.19 20.13
CA LYS A 88 3.46 -8.08 21.28
C LYS A 88 4.68 -8.95 21.04
N GLU A 89 5.24 -9.52 22.10
CA GLU A 89 6.41 -10.41 21.99
C GLU A 89 6.13 -11.63 21.09
N GLU A 90 4.92 -12.19 21.18
CA GLU A 90 4.48 -13.33 20.35
C GLU A 90 4.42 -13.03 18.85
N ASP A 91 4.38 -11.74 18.44
CA ASP A 91 4.34 -11.33 17.04
C ASP A 91 5.72 -11.33 16.39
N LEU A 92 6.80 -11.23 17.16
CA LEU A 92 8.13 -10.90 16.66
C LEU A 92 8.67 -11.90 15.64
N LYS A 93 8.33 -13.18 15.77
CA LYS A 93 8.69 -14.20 14.77
C LYS A 93 8.02 -13.92 13.42
N LYS A 94 6.70 -13.63 13.46
CA LYS A 94 5.92 -13.30 12.25
C LYS A 94 6.39 -11.97 11.64
N VAL A 95 6.78 -11.00 12.47
CA VAL A 95 7.37 -9.73 12.03
C VAL A 95 8.67 -9.97 11.26
N ALA A 96 9.58 -10.79 11.81
CA ALA A 96 10.84 -11.14 11.14
C ALA A 96 10.59 -11.91 9.82
N GLU A 97 9.58 -12.76 9.75
CA GLU A 97 9.17 -13.43 8.51
C GLU A 97 8.67 -12.43 7.45
N VAL A 98 7.88 -11.42 7.85
CA VAL A 98 7.40 -10.36 6.93
C VAL A 98 8.56 -9.51 6.43
N GLU A 99 9.50 -9.13 7.29
CA GLU A 99 10.73 -8.40 6.93
C GLU A 99 11.53 -9.16 5.87
N ALA A 100 11.79 -10.45 6.10
CA ALA A 100 12.53 -11.31 5.18
C ALA A 100 11.85 -11.49 3.81
N LEU A 101 10.52 -11.27 3.73
CA LEU A 101 9.79 -11.25 2.46
C LEU A 101 9.88 -9.91 1.72
N CYS A 102 10.19 -8.82 2.43
CA CYS A 102 10.20 -7.47 1.91
C CYS A 102 11.60 -6.98 1.53
N PHE A 103 12.63 -7.41 2.25
CA PHE A 103 14.00 -6.95 2.07
C PHE A 103 14.98 -8.07 1.71
N PRO A 104 16.04 -7.75 0.95
CA PRO A 104 17.19 -8.65 0.79
C PRO A 104 17.85 -8.93 2.15
N ALA A 105 18.44 -10.11 2.31
CA ALA A 105 19.08 -10.54 3.56
C ALA A 105 20.16 -9.58 4.10
N ALA A 106 20.78 -8.77 3.23
CA ALA A 106 21.76 -7.75 3.63
C ALA A 106 21.15 -6.48 4.24
N GLU A 107 19.84 -6.27 4.09
CA GLU A 107 19.10 -5.10 4.59
C GLU A 107 18.09 -5.50 5.69
N ALA A 108 17.65 -6.77 5.71
CA ALA A 108 16.61 -7.25 6.61
C ALA A 108 17.10 -7.35 8.06
N ALA A 109 16.28 -6.83 8.99
CA ALA A 109 16.48 -7.05 10.41
C ALA A 109 16.05 -8.47 10.82
N GLY A 110 16.79 -9.08 11.75
CA GLY A 110 16.50 -10.41 12.26
C GLY A 110 15.58 -10.38 13.49
N TYR A 111 15.22 -11.58 13.96
CA TYR A 111 14.40 -11.74 15.16
C TYR A 111 15.01 -11.06 16.40
N GLU A 112 16.33 -11.16 16.58
CA GLU A 112 17.04 -10.58 17.74
C GLU A 112 16.97 -9.04 17.72
N ASP A 113 17.10 -8.42 16.53
CA ASP A 113 16.95 -6.98 16.36
C ASP A 113 15.53 -6.54 16.77
N PHE A 114 14.49 -7.28 16.34
CA PHE A 114 13.12 -6.99 16.70
C PHE A 114 12.82 -7.21 18.19
N MET A 115 13.45 -8.21 18.80
CA MET A 115 13.35 -8.45 20.26
C MET A 115 13.97 -7.28 21.03
N GLU A 116 15.10 -6.76 20.61
CA GLU A 116 15.75 -5.61 21.22
C GLU A 116 14.88 -4.34 21.07
N ARG A 117 14.38 -4.07 19.86
CA ARG A 117 13.46 -2.96 19.59
C ARG A 117 12.16 -3.07 20.38
N TYR A 118 11.64 -4.28 20.58
CA TYR A 118 10.46 -4.52 21.42
C TYR A 118 10.72 -4.15 22.87
N LYS A 119 11.88 -4.51 23.43
CA LYS A 119 12.23 -4.22 24.82
C LYS A 119 12.45 -2.73 25.07
N THR A 120 13.03 -2.02 24.11
CA THR A 120 13.46 -0.62 24.26
C THR A 120 12.48 0.38 23.66
N CYS A 121 11.94 0.11 22.48
CA CYS A 121 11.19 1.06 21.66
C CYS A 121 9.74 0.62 21.38
N LYS A 122 9.12 -0.18 22.24
CA LYS A 122 7.79 -0.78 21.99
C LYS A 122 6.69 0.24 21.70
N ASN A 123 6.80 1.47 22.21
CA ASN A 123 5.85 2.57 21.95
C ASN A 123 5.95 3.13 20.52
N SER A 124 6.99 2.73 19.78
CA SER A 124 7.24 3.06 18.38
C SER A 124 7.19 1.82 17.49
N PHE A 125 6.41 0.78 17.90
CA PHE A 125 6.33 -0.48 17.20
C PHE A 125 4.88 -0.96 17.07
N PHE A 126 4.33 -0.93 15.85
CA PHE A 126 2.94 -1.28 15.54
C PHE A 126 2.86 -2.36 14.49
N VAL A 127 1.86 -3.22 14.60
CA VAL A 127 1.52 -4.26 13.62
C VAL A 127 0.11 -4.06 13.10
N ALA A 128 -0.11 -4.41 11.84
CA ALA A 128 -1.43 -4.56 11.24
C ALA A 128 -1.79 -6.05 11.27
N GLU A 129 -2.74 -6.42 12.12
CA GLU A 129 -3.19 -7.81 12.30
C GLU A 129 -4.52 -8.02 11.59
N THR A 130 -4.63 -9.08 10.78
CA THR A 130 -5.87 -9.48 10.11
C THR A 130 -6.85 -10.12 11.08
N GLU A 131 -8.13 -10.25 10.68
CA GLU A 131 -9.15 -10.97 11.47
C GLU A 131 -8.76 -12.44 11.75
N ASP A 132 -7.91 -13.03 10.89
CA ASP A 132 -7.44 -14.41 11.03
C ASP A 132 -6.13 -14.52 11.86
N GLY A 133 -5.64 -13.42 12.44
CA GLY A 133 -4.43 -13.38 13.28
C GLY A 133 -3.10 -13.43 12.50
N GLU A 134 -3.13 -13.16 11.18
CA GLU A 134 -1.89 -12.98 10.40
C GLU A 134 -1.35 -11.55 10.57
N ILE A 135 -0.03 -11.38 10.61
CA ILE A 135 0.61 -10.08 10.54
C ILE A 135 0.68 -9.64 9.07
N ALA A 136 -0.19 -8.69 8.71
CA ALA A 136 -0.25 -8.15 7.35
C ALA A 136 0.85 -7.13 7.05
N GLY A 137 1.41 -6.51 8.09
CA GLY A 137 2.51 -5.58 7.99
C GLY A 137 2.83 -4.97 9.34
N PHE A 138 3.90 -4.21 9.41
CA PHE A 138 4.33 -3.53 10.63
C PHE A 138 5.05 -2.22 10.30
N CYS A 139 5.19 -1.37 11.33
CA CYS A 139 6.02 -0.18 11.32
C CYS A 139 6.74 -0.09 12.66
N ASN A 140 8.06 0.10 12.64
CA ASN A 140 8.86 0.24 13.83
C ASN A 140 9.86 1.40 13.75
N GLY A 141 10.36 1.83 14.91
CA GLY A 141 11.33 2.89 15.01
C GLY A 141 11.73 3.16 16.45
N CYS A 142 12.37 4.30 16.67
CA CYS A 142 12.74 4.79 18.00
C CYS A 142 12.47 6.30 18.12
N CYS A 143 12.70 6.87 19.30
CA CYS A 143 12.74 8.32 19.49
C CYS A 143 14.19 8.76 19.72
N ALA A 144 14.54 9.98 19.29
CA ALA A 144 15.87 10.57 19.42
C ALA A 144 15.79 12.09 19.60
N ASP A 145 16.86 12.70 20.10
CA ASP A 145 16.96 14.15 20.31
C ASP A 145 17.30 14.92 19.03
N THR A 146 17.74 14.22 17.99
CA THR A 146 18.14 14.83 16.72
C THR A 146 17.22 14.34 15.58
N ASP A 147 17.12 15.13 14.53
CA ASP A 147 16.40 14.77 13.30
C ASP A 147 17.28 13.99 12.30
N TYR A 148 18.47 13.57 12.72
CA TYR A 148 19.41 12.79 11.91
C TYR A 148 19.26 11.29 12.22
N LEU A 149 18.81 10.52 11.23
CA LEU A 149 18.70 9.07 11.34
C LEU A 149 20.06 8.42 11.00
N ALA A 150 20.92 8.33 12.02
CA ALA A 150 22.22 7.68 11.88
C ALA A 150 22.08 6.16 11.74
N ASP A 151 22.95 5.52 10.95
CA ASP A 151 22.96 4.06 10.78
C ASP A 151 23.16 3.33 12.11
N ALA A 152 23.86 3.93 13.08
CA ALA A 152 24.01 3.37 14.44
C ALA A 152 22.66 3.12 15.16
N LEU A 153 21.64 3.95 14.91
CA LEU A 153 20.32 3.78 15.55
C LEU A 153 19.63 2.46 15.17
N TYR A 154 19.97 1.88 14.05
CA TYR A 154 19.41 0.58 13.62
C TYR A 154 19.94 -0.60 14.43
N HIS A 155 21.15 -0.45 15.01
CA HIS A 155 21.92 -1.52 15.65
C HIS A 155 22.18 -1.30 17.14
N ASP A 156 21.93 -0.10 17.66
CA ASP A 156 22.16 0.24 19.06
C ASP A 156 20.92 0.86 19.69
N ALA A 157 20.15 0.03 20.35
CA ALA A 157 18.93 0.44 21.02
C ALA A 157 19.18 1.35 22.25
N THR A 158 20.42 1.45 22.75
CA THR A 158 20.78 2.37 23.87
C THR A 158 20.70 3.83 23.44
N LEU A 159 20.73 4.10 22.12
CA LEU A 159 20.56 5.44 21.56
C LEU A 159 19.09 5.90 21.53
N HIS A 160 18.14 5.02 21.89
CA HIS A 160 16.75 5.40 22.04
C HIS A 160 16.55 6.31 23.26
N ASN A 161 15.98 7.49 23.02
CA ASN A 161 15.49 8.38 24.06
C ASN A 161 13.97 8.52 23.93
N PRO A 162 13.15 7.91 24.82
CA PRO A 162 11.68 8.00 24.72
C PRO A 162 11.16 9.43 24.80
N ASP A 163 11.90 10.34 25.46
CA ASP A 163 11.57 11.76 25.60
C ASP A 163 12.12 12.62 24.45
N GLY A 164 12.94 12.04 23.57
CA GLY A 164 13.51 12.73 22.42
C GLY A 164 12.46 13.34 21.49
N ASP A 165 12.78 14.47 20.90
CA ASP A 165 11.88 15.30 20.09
C ASP A 165 11.41 14.65 18.78
N TYR A 166 12.15 13.68 18.26
CA TYR A 166 11.93 13.12 16.93
C TYR A 166 11.59 11.64 16.99
N GLN A 167 10.51 11.25 16.27
CA GLN A 167 10.19 9.86 16.02
C GLN A 167 10.91 9.39 14.77
N MET A 168 11.86 8.49 14.91
CA MET A 168 12.57 7.85 13.81
C MET A 168 11.82 6.60 13.35
N ILE A 169 11.80 6.33 12.04
CA ILE A 169 11.25 5.11 11.45
C ILE A 169 12.39 4.26 10.92
N PHE A 170 12.47 3.01 11.38
CA PHE A 170 13.43 2.03 10.91
C PHE A 170 12.89 1.22 9.73
N GLY A 171 11.66 0.72 9.85
CA GLY A 171 11.03 -0.12 8.84
C GLY A 171 9.52 0.13 8.73
N LEU A 172 9.03 0.01 7.51
CA LEU A 172 7.63 -0.05 7.15
C LEU A 172 7.44 -1.18 6.14
N ASP A 173 6.85 -2.26 6.58
CA ASP A 173 6.73 -3.47 5.82
C ASP A 173 5.29 -3.93 5.69
N VAL A 174 4.95 -4.38 4.49
CA VAL A 174 3.66 -5.01 4.22
C VAL A 174 3.93 -6.32 3.50
N ASN A 175 3.48 -7.41 4.09
CA ASN A 175 3.57 -8.74 3.50
C ASN A 175 3.06 -8.69 2.04
N PRO A 176 3.83 -9.19 1.07
CA PRO A 176 3.48 -9.16 -0.36
C PRO A 176 2.05 -9.65 -0.66
N LYS A 177 1.54 -10.60 0.12
CA LYS A 177 0.15 -11.10 0.05
C LYS A 177 -0.89 -9.99 0.25
N PHE A 178 -0.59 -8.98 1.07
CA PHE A 178 -1.50 -7.91 1.48
C PHE A 178 -1.16 -6.53 0.92
N GLN A 179 -0.14 -6.41 0.08
CA GLN A 179 0.25 -5.14 -0.54
C GLN A 179 -0.85 -4.54 -1.41
N LYS A 180 -0.73 -3.22 -1.67
CA LYS A 180 -1.65 -2.43 -2.51
C LYS A 180 -3.09 -2.37 -1.98
N GLN A 181 -3.26 -2.54 -0.66
CA GLN A 181 -4.56 -2.46 0.04
C GLN A 181 -4.65 -1.28 1.02
N GLY A 182 -3.63 -0.41 1.05
CA GLY A 182 -3.57 0.78 1.90
C GLY A 182 -2.97 0.54 3.30
N ILE A 183 -2.52 -0.69 3.62
CA ILE A 183 -2.01 -1.06 4.96
C ILE A 183 -0.78 -0.24 5.33
N GLY A 184 0.19 -0.08 4.43
CA GLY A 184 1.39 0.72 4.70
C GLY A 184 1.08 2.18 5.00
N GLU A 185 0.14 2.79 4.25
CA GLU A 185 -0.31 4.15 4.53
C GLU A 185 -1.00 4.23 5.90
N ALA A 186 -1.84 3.26 6.25
CA ALA A 186 -2.54 3.22 7.53
C ALA A 186 -1.56 3.07 8.71
N LEU A 187 -0.54 2.21 8.59
CA LEU A 187 0.53 2.06 9.60
C LEU A 187 1.30 3.37 9.80
N MET A 188 1.69 4.05 8.70
CA MET A 188 2.41 5.33 8.79
C MET A 188 1.54 6.43 9.41
N ARG A 189 0.26 6.53 9.03
CA ARG A 189 -0.66 7.50 9.66
C ARG A 189 -0.87 7.20 11.14
N HIS A 190 -0.92 5.93 11.52
CA HIS A 190 -1.00 5.53 12.93
C HIS A 190 0.25 5.93 13.71
N MET A 191 1.44 5.72 13.14
CA MET A 191 2.71 6.14 13.74
C MET A 191 2.79 7.67 13.90
N VAL A 192 2.42 8.43 12.85
CA VAL A 192 2.34 9.90 12.91
C VAL A 192 1.40 10.34 14.02
N LYS A 193 0.19 9.77 14.09
CA LYS A 193 -0.76 10.08 15.16
C LYS A 193 -0.18 9.78 16.55
N SER A 194 0.40 8.61 16.74
CA SER A 194 1.02 8.21 18.01
C SER A 194 2.21 9.10 18.39
N ALA A 195 3.00 9.56 17.40
CA ALA A 195 4.08 10.51 17.65
C ALA A 195 3.53 11.89 18.08
N GLY A 196 2.49 12.39 17.43
CA GLY A 196 1.83 13.65 17.82
C GLY A 196 1.21 13.58 19.21
N GLU A 197 0.59 12.45 19.59
CA GLU A 197 0.05 12.22 20.96
C GLU A 197 1.14 12.17 22.05
N ARG A 198 2.40 12.02 21.65
CA ARG A 198 3.59 12.05 22.52
C ARG A 198 4.38 13.35 22.38
N ASP A 199 3.79 14.41 21.80
CA ASP A 199 4.36 15.75 21.62
C ASP A 199 5.71 15.76 20.87
N LYS A 200 5.91 14.82 19.90
CA LYS A 200 7.10 14.82 19.06
C LYS A 200 7.06 15.99 18.05
N LYS A 201 8.21 16.58 17.75
CA LYS A 201 8.32 17.68 16.78
C LYS A 201 8.16 17.23 15.33
N ALA A 202 8.62 16.03 15.03
CA ALA A 202 8.53 15.46 13.69
C ALA A 202 8.65 13.93 13.70
N VAL A 203 8.21 13.32 12.58
CA VAL A 203 8.50 11.91 12.24
C VAL A 203 9.49 11.91 11.08
N VAL A 204 10.62 11.22 11.25
CA VAL A 204 11.75 11.19 10.32
C VAL A 204 11.98 9.78 9.81
N LEU A 205 12.25 9.67 8.50
CA LEU A 205 12.62 8.40 7.87
C LEU A 205 13.60 8.62 6.72
N THR A 206 14.22 7.53 6.29
CA THR A 206 14.90 7.47 5.00
C THR A 206 14.20 6.48 4.08
N CYS A 207 14.17 6.77 2.79
CA CYS A 207 13.56 5.90 1.80
C CYS A 207 14.30 5.88 0.46
N LYS A 208 14.06 4.85 -0.35
CA LYS A 208 14.56 4.75 -1.74
C LYS A 208 13.76 5.69 -2.66
N ASP A 209 14.36 6.13 -3.77
CA ASP A 209 13.78 7.09 -4.75
C ASP A 209 12.32 6.82 -5.09
N HIS A 210 11.98 5.57 -5.40
CA HIS A 210 10.64 5.18 -5.85
C HIS A 210 9.56 5.30 -4.76
N MET A 211 9.96 5.42 -3.48
CA MET A 211 9.07 5.58 -2.34
C MET A 211 8.74 7.04 -2.00
N ILE A 212 9.50 8.00 -2.51
CA ILE A 212 9.28 9.43 -2.25
C ILE A 212 7.82 9.85 -2.55
N PRO A 213 7.20 9.48 -3.70
CA PRO A 213 5.80 9.84 -3.97
C PRO A 213 4.81 9.24 -2.97
N PHE A 214 5.11 8.06 -2.41
CA PHE A 214 4.28 7.43 -1.39
C PHE A 214 4.26 8.26 -0.12
N TYR A 215 5.43 8.64 0.41
CA TYR A 215 5.53 9.43 1.64
C TYR A 215 5.00 10.86 1.46
N LYS A 216 5.23 11.49 0.29
CA LYS A 216 4.62 12.81 -0.02
C LYS A 216 3.09 12.80 0.07
N ARG A 217 2.42 11.73 -0.38
CA ARG A 217 0.95 11.61 -0.26
C ARG A 217 0.46 11.54 1.19
N ILE A 218 1.30 11.08 2.11
CA ILE A 218 0.99 10.99 3.54
C ILE A 218 1.24 12.33 4.25
N GLY A 219 1.95 13.26 3.60
CA GLY A 219 2.28 14.58 4.14
C GLY A 219 3.74 14.76 4.53
N TYR A 220 4.62 13.80 4.16
CA TYR A 220 6.05 13.96 4.37
C TYR A 220 6.66 14.91 3.34
N GLU A 221 7.59 15.73 3.78
CA GLU A 221 8.43 16.59 2.95
C GLU A 221 9.75 15.89 2.63
N TYR A 222 10.25 16.10 1.41
CA TYR A 222 11.60 15.71 1.05
C TYR A 222 12.58 16.73 1.64
N ILE A 223 13.60 16.26 2.34
CA ILE A 223 14.59 17.13 2.97
C ILE A 223 15.89 17.13 2.15
N GLU A 224 16.53 15.96 2.04
CA GLU A 224 17.86 15.86 1.42
C GLU A 224 18.19 14.41 1.04
N LEU A 225 19.29 14.22 0.33
CA LEU A 225 19.93 12.92 0.18
C LEU A 225 20.60 12.58 1.52
N SER A 226 20.32 11.38 2.05
CA SER A 226 20.92 10.90 3.29
C SER A 226 22.33 10.39 3.05
N ASP A 227 23.20 10.57 4.04
CA ASP A 227 24.57 10.02 4.05
C ASP A 227 24.60 8.52 4.37
N SER A 228 23.45 7.90 4.68
CA SER A 228 23.34 6.46 4.96
C SER A 228 23.80 5.64 3.76
N THR A 229 24.64 4.65 4.02
CA THR A 229 25.11 3.68 3.03
C THR A 229 24.53 2.29 3.25
N HIS A 230 23.49 2.18 4.08
CA HIS A 230 22.86 0.91 4.43
C HIS A 230 22.45 0.11 3.18
N GLY A 231 22.87 -1.16 3.10
CA GLY A 231 22.60 -2.04 1.96
C GLY A 231 23.18 -1.53 0.61
N GLY A 232 24.08 -0.54 0.60
CA GLY A 232 24.66 0.02 -0.63
C GLY A 232 23.68 0.81 -1.50
N ALA A 233 22.51 1.17 -0.97
CA ALA A 233 21.46 1.93 -1.66
C ALA A 233 21.58 3.44 -1.42
N LYS A 234 20.91 4.21 -2.29
CA LYS A 234 20.70 5.66 -2.07
C LYS A 234 19.46 5.86 -1.22
N TRP A 235 19.62 6.60 -0.14
CA TRP A 235 18.54 6.90 0.81
C TRP A 235 18.21 8.38 0.81
N HIS A 236 16.95 8.72 0.90
CA HIS A 236 16.41 10.07 0.91
C HIS A 236 15.72 10.35 2.23
N LYS A 237 16.15 11.40 2.93
CA LYS A 237 15.53 11.84 4.18
C LYS A 237 14.19 12.49 3.88
N MET A 238 13.16 11.99 4.55
CA MET A 238 11.80 12.53 4.53
C MET A 238 11.37 12.87 5.94
N MET A 239 10.59 13.94 6.11
CA MET A 239 10.15 14.42 7.41
C MET A 239 8.68 14.84 7.37
N TYR A 240 7.93 14.40 8.35
CA TYR A 240 6.59 14.90 8.67
C TYR A 240 6.69 15.81 9.90
N ARG A 241 6.32 17.09 9.77
CA ARG A 241 6.33 18.06 10.88
C ARG A 241 4.91 18.23 11.41
N PHE A 242 4.80 18.40 12.73
CA PHE A 242 3.53 18.68 13.41
C PHE A 242 3.26 20.19 13.46
#